data_c65fd79143db78b4e38049adc3ce39de
#
_entry.id   c65fd79143db78b4e38049adc3ce39de
#
_cell.length_a   1.000
_cell.length_b   1.000
_cell.length_c   1.000
_cell.angle_alpha   90.00
_cell.angle_beta   90.00
_cell.angle_gamma   90.00
#
_symmetry.space_group_name_H-M   'P 1'
#
loop_
_entity.id
_entity.type
_entity.pdbx_description
1 polymer ?
#
loop_
_entity_poly.entity_id
_entity_poly.type
_entity_poly.pdbx_seq_one_letter_code
_entity_poly.pdbx_strand_id
1 'polypeptide(L)'
;DSGLLGSVFGHGKTVVRGGYSRIYGRLNGVGLVLVPLLGTGLLQPVSCIGASATGQCLGNGGVDPITAFRIGADGLTAPLQAASQTLPQPYLPGVNGSAAAGDGSELDPHLKPNHSDEFNFTVQRALSEKLVIEAGYIGRRIRDEFQEINIDAVPYMTTLGGQSFAKAYAALYNQLNSGVTVPTAQPFFEAALGGPNSAYCVKFPSCTAAVAANLNSAKNPLISSTQVYRLWNALSAVPSWTLGRTLLSSPAIGGGSVASQLSSLEYITSLGWGNYNAAFLSFNAKDWHGVTTRSNFTWSRAMGTGSLQQSSSSITVVDPWNLHASYGPQPFDIRFVYSQLMVYQSPLFKSQRGVAGRLLGGWAISPLFTAQSGAPLQVNVGTGSNSDAQAFGEIYGNNNRAYENAVLTGPYTGGNSAHYNVSSSGAGTNGNPSRGGSGLNLFADPNATYALFRRPILGLDTTGGGAGVLRGLPSWSLDATVSKEIRATERLGATFIIQITNVLNHFQPANPTLNIDSPQTWGVITDQSTIGALSGIGGTAGGVPAINPRQMEFGLRLHF
;
A
#
# COMPACT_ATOMS: atom_id res chain seq x y z
N ASP A 1 -9.39 30.95 -44.55
CA ASP A 1 -8.59 30.96 -43.34
C ASP A 1 -7.67 32.17 -43.18
N SER A 2 -8.10 33.33 -43.69
CA SER A 2 -7.47 34.63 -43.45
C SER A 2 -8.14 35.28 -42.25
N GLY A 3 -7.49 35.25 -41.09
CA GLY A 3 -8.01 35.83 -39.87
C GLY A 3 -7.18 35.43 -38.64
N LEU A 4 -7.55 35.92 -37.50
CA LEU A 4 -6.88 35.69 -36.22
C LEU A 4 -6.72 34.18 -35.93
N LEU A 5 -7.70 33.37 -36.32
CA LEU A 5 -7.64 31.90 -36.20
C LEU A 5 -6.59 31.28 -37.13
N GLY A 6 -6.45 31.77 -38.36
CA GLY A 6 -5.42 31.29 -39.29
C GLY A 6 -4.01 31.63 -38.82
N SER A 7 -3.82 32.82 -38.23
CA SER A 7 -2.52 33.22 -37.66
C SER A 7 -2.15 32.43 -36.41
N VAL A 8 -3.13 32.10 -35.55
CA VAL A 8 -2.92 31.31 -34.31
C VAL A 8 -2.78 29.82 -34.62
N PHE A 9 -3.65 29.25 -35.45
CA PHE A 9 -3.68 27.80 -35.72
C PHE A 9 -2.90 27.37 -36.97
N GLY A 10 -2.39 28.30 -37.78
CA GLY A 10 -1.39 28.00 -38.81
C GLY A 10 -1.91 27.17 -39.98
N HIS A 11 -3.03 27.56 -40.60
CA HIS A 11 -3.53 26.97 -41.87
C HIS A 11 -3.53 25.42 -41.89
N GLY A 12 -4.17 24.78 -40.90
CA GLY A 12 -4.28 23.34 -40.81
C GLY A 12 -3.10 22.64 -40.14
N LYS A 13 -2.11 23.36 -39.61
CA LYS A 13 -0.96 22.77 -38.86
C LYS A 13 -1.26 22.45 -37.41
N THR A 14 -2.37 22.93 -36.87
CA THR A 14 -2.76 22.68 -35.47
C THR A 14 -4.06 21.90 -35.43
N VAL A 15 -4.04 20.84 -34.61
CA VAL A 15 -5.22 20.01 -34.33
C VAL A 15 -5.50 20.08 -32.85
N VAL A 16 -6.74 20.41 -32.50
CA VAL A 16 -7.24 20.38 -31.12
C VAL A 16 -8.21 19.21 -30.99
N ARG A 17 -8.04 18.42 -29.96
CA ARG A 17 -8.92 17.28 -29.67
C ARG A 17 -9.32 17.34 -28.20
N GLY A 18 -10.56 16.94 -27.91
CA GLY A 18 -11.06 16.77 -26.56
C GLY A 18 -12.01 15.58 -26.50
N GLY A 19 -12.05 14.93 -25.37
CA GLY A 19 -12.93 13.80 -25.17
C GLY A 19 -13.35 13.67 -23.73
N TYR A 20 -14.51 13.05 -23.54
CA TYR A 20 -15.02 12.60 -22.26
C TYR A 20 -15.51 11.17 -22.42
N SER A 21 -15.23 10.34 -21.42
CA SER A 21 -15.75 8.98 -21.34
C SER A 21 -16.05 8.60 -19.90
N ARG A 22 -17.04 7.74 -19.72
CA ARG A 22 -17.28 7.06 -18.45
C ARG A 22 -17.05 5.57 -18.65
N ILE A 23 -16.17 5.01 -17.83
CA ILE A 23 -15.79 3.60 -17.85
C ILE A 23 -16.19 2.98 -16.52
N TYR A 24 -16.92 1.88 -16.57
CA TYR A 24 -17.27 1.10 -15.39
C TYR A 24 -16.26 -0.02 -15.19
N GLY A 25 -15.81 -0.19 -13.95
CA GLY A 25 -14.99 -1.32 -13.56
C GLY A 25 -15.78 -2.62 -13.53
N ARG A 26 -15.05 -3.71 -13.67
CA ARG A 26 -15.64 -5.05 -13.56
C ARG A 26 -15.67 -5.46 -12.08
N LEU A 27 -16.81 -5.97 -11.62
CA LEU A 27 -16.87 -6.66 -10.34
C LEU A 27 -16.06 -7.95 -10.43
N ASN A 28 -15.18 -8.15 -9.44
CA ASN A 28 -14.40 -9.38 -9.37
C ASN A 28 -15.29 -10.52 -8.88
N GLY A 29 -15.46 -11.56 -9.72
CA GLY A 29 -16.28 -12.73 -9.36
C GLY A 29 -15.75 -13.47 -8.13
N VAL A 30 -14.44 -13.46 -7.89
CA VAL A 30 -13.84 -14.03 -6.68
C VAL A 30 -14.40 -13.33 -5.44
N GLY A 31 -14.49 -11.99 -5.45
CA GLY A 31 -15.04 -11.22 -4.35
C GLY A 31 -16.50 -11.49 -4.07
N LEU A 32 -17.29 -11.59 -5.13
CA LEU A 32 -18.72 -11.83 -5.02
C LEU A 32 -19.07 -13.24 -4.51
N VAL A 33 -18.16 -14.21 -4.68
CA VAL A 33 -18.39 -15.60 -4.26
C VAL A 33 -17.64 -15.91 -2.98
N LEU A 34 -16.35 -15.56 -2.90
CA LEU A 34 -15.50 -15.95 -1.80
C LEU A 34 -15.88 -15.22 -0.50
N VAL A 35 -16.19 -13.92 -0.58
CA VAL A 35 -16.57 -13.14 0.59
C VAL A 35 -17.82 -13.67 1.28
N PRO A 36 -18.94 -13.92 0.60
CA PRO A 36 -20.07 -14.57 1.23
C PRO A 36 -19.77 -15.98 1.77
N LEU A 37 -18.87 -16.73 1.12
CA LEU A 37 -18.46 -18.05 1.62
C LEU A 37 -17.59 -17.97 2.88
N LEU A 38 -16.86 -16.88 3.06
CA LEU A 38 -16.07 -16.59 4.27
C LEU A 38 -16.88 -15.79 5.30
N GLY A 39 -18.14 -15.53 4.99
CA GLY A 39 -19.05 -14.76 5.83
C GLY A 39 -19.22 -15.35 7.22
N THR A 40 -19.57 -14.48 8.15
CA THR A 40 -19.73 -14.81 9.56
C THR A 40 -20.67 -15.99 9.77
N GLY A 41 -20.15 -17.05 10.39
CA GLY A 41 -20.91 -18.26 10.70
C GLY A 41 -20.97 -19.32 9.60
N LEU A 42 -20.49 -19.04 8.39
CA LEU A 42 -20.41 -20.05 7.31
C LEU A 42 -19.13 -20.87 7.39
N LEU A 43 -18.00 -20.26 7.75
CA LEU A 43 -16.77 -20.95 8.06
C LEU A 43 -16.77 -21.34 9.55
N GLN A 44 -16.84 -22.63 9.81
CA GLN A 44 -16.63 -23.17 11.14
C GLN A 44 -15.21 -23.77 11.21
N PRO A 45 -14.22 -23.04 11.73
CA PRO A 45 -12.89 -23.60 11.86
C PRO A 45 -12.92 -24.77 12.84
N VAL A 46 -12.44 -25.90 12.42
CA VAL A 46 -12.17 -27.03 13.32
C VAL A 46 -10.83 -26.75 14.00
N SER A 47 -10.86 -26.30 15.24
CA SER A 47 -9.65 -26.02 16.00
C SER A 47 -9.32 -27.17 16.95
N CYS A 48 -8.04 -27.44 17.09
CA CYS A 48 -7.54 -28.37 18.11
C CYS A 48 -7.69 -27.77 19.51
N ILE A 49 -8.52 -28.33 20.32
CA ILE A 49 -8.69 -27.94 21.72
C ILE A 49 -7.72 -28.77 22.57
N GLY A 50 -6.54 -28.23 22.79
CA GLY A 50 -5.55 -28.82 23.69
C GLY A 50 -5.08 -30.22 23.28
N ALA A 51 -3.81 -30.51 23.41
CA ALA A 51 -3.34 -31.89 23.31
C ALA A 51 -3.85 -32.68 24.53
N SER A 52 -4.58 -33.78 24.31
CA SER A 52 -4.78 -34.76 25.35
C SER A 52 -3.42 -35.26 25.84
N ALA A 53 -3.37 -35.94 27.01
CA ALA A 53 -2.14 -36.56 27.50
C ALA A 53 -1.52 -37.56 26.49
N THR A 54 -2.26 -37.96 25.47
CA THR A 54 -1.83 -38.82 24.35
C THR A 54 -1.47 -38.08 23.09
N GLY A 55 -1.45 -36.72 23.10
CA GLY A 55 -1.11 -35.89 21.95
C GLY A 55 -2.23 -35.77 20.90
N GLN A 56 -3.43 -36.24 21.17
CA GLN A 56 -4.56 -36.16 20.26
C GLN A 56 -5.24 -34.78 20.37
N CYS A 57 -5.55 -34.16 19.22
CA CYS A 57 -6.40 -33.01 19.17
C CYS A 57 -7.86 -33.40 19.37
N LEU A 58 -8.44 -32.95 20.48
CA LEU A 58 -9.87 -33.10 20.71
C LEU A 58 -10.59 -31.94 20.01
N GLY A 59 -11.26 -32.22 18.90
CA GLY A 59 -12.13 -31.26 18.21
C GLY A 59 -13.41 -30.99 19.03
N ASN A 60 -14.21 -30.02 18.62
CA ASN A 60 -15.53 -29.76 19.16
C ASN A 60 -16.36 -31.07 19.09
N GLY A 61 -16.71 -31.64 20.25
CA GLY A 61 -17.39 -32.93 20.32
C GLY A 61 -16.46 -34.15 20.53
N GLY A 62 -15.17 -33.95 20.78
CA GLY A 62 -14.22 -35.03 21.13
C GLY A 62 -13.68 -35.82 19.92
N VAL A 63 -13.87 -35.32 18.71
CA VAL A 63 -13.37 -35.95 17.47
C VAL A 63 -12.00 -35.37 17.13
N ASP A 64 -11.03 -36.25 16.85
CA ASP A 64 -9.71 -35.82 16.37
C ASP A 64 -9.84 -35.19 14.97
N PRO A 65 -9.50 -33.89 14.76
CA PRO A 65 -9.59 -33.24 13.48
C PRO A 65 -8.73 -33.88 12.38
N ILE A 66 -7.64 -34.54 12.75
CA ILE A 66 -6.75 -35.24 11.81
C ILE A 66 -7.43 -36.46 11.22
N THR A 67 -8.25 -37.14 12.00
CA THR A 67 -8.97 -38.36 11.58
C THR A 67 -10.36 -38.05 11.03
N ALA A 68 -10.97 -36.94 11.42
CA ALA A 68 -12.30 -36.53 10.98
C ALA A 68 -12.41 -36.25 9.47
N PHE A 69 -11.30 -35.92 8.81
CA PHE A 69 -11.26 -35.59 7.38
C PHE A 69 -10.80 -36.70 6.46
N ARG A 70 -10.44 -37.87 7.00
CA ARG A 70 -9.94 -39.01 6.20
C ARG A 70 -11.10 -39.90 5.80
N ILE A 71 -11.92 -39.37 4.89
CA ILE A 71 -13.08 -40.10 4.33
C ILE A 71 -12.61 -41.45 3.77
N GLY A 72 -13.10 -42.54 4.34
CA GLY A 72 -12.83 -43.90 3.88
C GLY A 72 -11.54 -44.55 4.36
N ALA A 73 -10.64 -43.87 5.09
CA ALA A 73 -9.41 -44.46 5.58
C ALA A 73 -9.54 -45.06 6.99
N ASP A 74 -10.29 -44.43 7.87
CA ASP A 74 -10.37 -44.80 9.28
C ASP A 74 -11.77 -45.24 9.75
N GLY A 75 -12.70 -45.40 8.81
CA GLY A 75 -14.08 -45.78 9.13
C GLY A 75 -14.85 -44.75 10.00
N LEU A 76 -14.24 -43.63 10.28
CA LEU A 76 -14.84 -42.53 11.00
C LEU A 76 -15.79 -41.80 10.10
N THR A 77 -17.00 -42.21 10.18
CA THR A 77 -18.14 -41.60 9.50
C THR A 77 -18.95 -40.71 10.46
N ALA A 78 -18.34 -40.17 11.51
CA ALA A 78 -18.99 -39.12 12.23
C ALA A 78 -18.99 -37.90 11.28
N PRO A 79 -20.11 -37.62 10.60
CA PRO A 79 -20.18 -36.46 9.76
C PRO A 79 -19.93 -35.25 10.67
N LEU A 80 -19.11 -34.31 10.20
CA LEU A 80 -19.11 -32.97 10.77
C LEU A 80 -20.58 -32.58 10.96
N GLN A 81 -20.92 -32.11 12.17
CA GLN A 81 -22.30 -31.65 12.39
C GLN A 81 -22.69 -30.73 11.25
N ALA A 82 -23.82 -31.03 10.63
CA ALA A 82 -24.35 -30.16 9.60
C ALA A 82 -24.42 -28.73 10.16
N ALA A 83 -24.00 -27.76 9.35
CA ALA A 83 -24.09 -26.36 9.73
C ALA A 83 -25.51 -26.06 10.22
N SER A 84 -25.64 -25.34 11.33
CA SER A 84 -26.95 -24.97 11.86
C SER A 84 -27.78 -24.30 10.78
N GLN A 85 -29.00 -24.74 10.61
CA GLN A 85 -29.97 -24.14 9.67
C GLN A 85 -30.71 -22.94 10.29
N THR A 86 -30.45 -22.64 11.57
CA THR A 86 -31.04 -21.49 12.25
C THR A 86 -30.30 -20.20 11.90
N LEU A 87 -31.04 -19.19 11.50
CA LEU A 87 -30.50 -17.86 11.26
C LEU A 87 -30.86 -16.91 12.41
N PRO A 88 -29.93 -16.09 12.92
CA PRO A 88 -28.52 -16.06 12.53
C PRO A 88 -27.78 -17.33 12.95
N GLN A 89 -26.81 -17.74 12.16
CA GLN A 89 -25.96 -18.90 12.50
C GLN A 89 -25.29 -18.66 13.86
N PRO A 90 -25.29 -19.66 14.78
CA PRO A 90 -24.57 -19.53 16.02
C PRO A 90 -23.08 -19.40 15.69
N TYR A 91 -22.50 -18.27 16.04
CA TYR A 91 -21.08 -18.08 15.96
C TYR A 91 -20.41 -18.92 17.05
N LEU A 92 -19.52 -19.81 16.66
CA LEU A 92 -18.73 -20.60 17.61
C LEU A 92 -17.45 -19.85 17.92
N PRO A 93 -17.32 -19.24 19.12
CA PRO A 93 -16.09 -18.60 19.52
C PRO A 93 -14.96 -19.61 19.61
N GLY A 94 -13.74 -19.17 19.34
CA GLY A 94 -12.54 -19.99 19.56
C GLY A 94 -12.51 -20.52 20.99
N VAL A 95 -12.29 -21.82 21.13
CA VAL A 95 -12.27 -22.47 22.44
C VAL A 95 -10.96 -22.16 23.14
N ASN A 96 -11.02 -21.87 24.46
CA ASN A 96 -9.88 -21.59 25.34
C ASN A 96 -9.10 -20.29 25.14
N GLY A 97 -9.74 -19.20 24.80
CA GLY A 97 -9.09 -17.88 24.86
C GLY A 97 -7.91 -17.71 23.89
N SER A 98 -7.66 -18.68 23.03
CA SER A 98 -6.85 -18.43 21.85
C SER A 98 -7.71 -17.63 20.89
N ALA A 99 -7.17 -16.56 20.38
CA ALA A 99 -7.79 -15.67 19.41
C ALA A 99 -7.97 -16.36 18.05
N ALA A 100 -8.73 -17.42 18.04
CA ALA A 100 -9.23 -18.05 16.83
C ALA A 100 -10.64 -17.55 16.51
N ALA A 101 -10.97 -16.36 16.96
CA ALA A 101 -12.04 -15.61 16.36
C ALA A 101 -11.57 -15.29 14.95
N GLY A 102 -12.11 -15.97 13.97
CA GLY A 102 -11.78 -15.72 12.58
C GLY A 102 -12.19 -14.31 12.16
N ASP A 103 -11.54 -13.80 11.16
CA ASP A 103 -11.98 -12.58 10.49
C ASP A 103 -13.32 -12.92 9.80
N GLY A 104 -14.36 -12.15 10.11
CA GLY A 104 -15.61 -12.22 9.37
C GLY A 104 -15.52 -11.29 8.16
N SER A 105 -15.96 -11.74 6.99
CA SER A 105 -16.02 -10.91 5.79
C SER A 105 -17.45 -10.82 5.29
N GLU A 106 -17.90 -9.61 5.05
CA GLU A 106 -19.25 -9.32 4.58
C GLU A 106 -19.25 -8.37 3.39
N LEU A 107 -20.22 -8.52 2.51
CA LEU A 107 -20.42 -7.62 1.39
C LEU A 107 -21.50 -6.57 1.70
N ASP A 108 -21.22 -5.33 1.34
CA ASP A 108 -22.24 -4.30 1.32
C ASP A 108 -23.36 -4.68 0.33
N PRO A 109 -24.61 -4.80 0.80
CA PRO A 109 -25.74 -5.09 -0.10
C PRO A 109 -25.95 -3.99 -1.14
N HIS A 110 -25.38 -2.81 -0.94
CA HIS A 110 -25.42 -1.69 -1.88
C HIS A 110 -24.13 -1.54 -2.69
N LEU A 111 -23.30 -2.58 -2.74
CA LEU A 111 -22.06 -2.58 -3.50
C LEU A 111 -22.30 -2.22 -4.97
N LYS A 112 -21.55 -1.23 -5.46
CA LYS A 112 -21.66 -0.72 -6.83
C LYS A 112 -20.37 -0.97 -7.58
N PRO A 113 -20.43 -1.21 -8.90
CA PRO A 113 -19.24 -1.19 -9.73
C PRO A 113 -18.57 0.18 -9.65
N ASN A 114 -17.26 0.20 -9.48
CA ASN A 114 -16.51 1.45 -9.57
C ASN A 114 -16.64 2.02 -10.99
N HIS A 115 -16.58 3.35 -11.09
CA HIS A 115 -16.55 4.01 -12.37
C HIS A 115 -15.52 5.14 -12.41
N SER A 116 -15.05 5.41 -13.60
CA SER A 116 -14.06 6.45 -13.89
C SER A 116 -14.61 7.39 -14.94
N ASP A 117 -14.71 8.67 -14.60
CA ASP A 117 -14.95 9.75 -15.54
C ASP A 117 -13.59 10.24 -16.06
N GLU A 118 -13.36 10.12 -17.36
CA GLU A 118 -12.12 10.49 -18.00
C GLU A 118 -12.31 11.71 -18.91
N PHE A 119 -11.40 12.64 -18.77
CA PHE A 119 -11.34 13.87 -19.56
C PHE A 119 -9.99 13.95 -20.24
N ASN A 120 -9.98 14.23 -21.51
CA ASN A 120 -8.74 14.51 -22.22
C ASN A 120 -8.87 15.76 -23.08
N PHE A 121 -7.77 16.48 -23.16
CA PHE A 121 -7.65 17.63 -24.05
C PHE A 121 -6.23 17.65 -24.59
N THR A 122 -6.09 17.74 -25.92
CA THR A 122 -4.79 17.73 -26.58
C THR A 122 -4.73 18.81 -27.67
N VAL A 123 -3.57 19.42 -27.77
CA VAL A 123 -3.22 20.34 -28.87
C VAL A 123 -1.98 19.76 -29.53
N GLN A 124 -2.11 19.45 -30.80
CA GLN A 124 -1.04 18.96 -31.65
C GLN A 124 -0.71 20.00 -32.72
N ARG A 125 0.58 20.31 -32.89
CA ARG A 125 1.04 21.26 -33.90
C ARG A 125 2.17 20.67 -34.73
N ALA A 126 1.99 20.70 -36.05
CA ALA A 126 3.05 20.43 -37.00
C ALA A 126 3.95 21.67 -37.12
N LEU A 127 5.21 21.54 -36.67
CA LEU A 127 6.24 22.59 -36.83
C LEU A 127 6.80 22.57 -38.25
N SER A 128 6.90 21.38 -38.84
CA SER A 128 7.25 21.12 -40.23
C SER A 128 6.58 19.82 -40.68
N GLU A 129 6.78 19.42 -41.92
CA GLU A 129 6.30 18.11 -42.43
C GLU A 129 6.89 16.93 -41.67
N LYS A 130 8.03 17.12 -41.00
CA LYS A 130 8.76 16.08 -40.28
C LYS A 130 8.74 16.22 -38.76
N LEU A 131 8.28 17.36 -38.25
CA LEU A 131 8.33 17.70 -36.84
C LEU A 131 6.94 18.02 -36.29
N VAL A 132 6.54 17.32 -35.24
CA VAL A 132 5.26 17.50 -34.56
C VAL A 132 5.48 17.61 -33.06
N ILE A 133 4.85 18.59 -32.45
CA ILE A 133 4.75 18.74 -31.00
C ILE A 133 3.30 18.54 -30.57
N GLU A 134 3.10 17.87 -29.44
CA GLU A 134 1.79 17.68 -28.86
C GLU A 134 1.85 17.95 -27.34
N ALA A 135 0.91 18.73 -26.85
CA ALA A 135 0.72 18.97 -25.43
C ALA A 135 -0.71 18.61 -25.06
N GLY A 136 -0.91 18.03 -23.90
CA GLY A 136 -2.24 17.66 -23.48
C GLY A 136 -2.39 17.52 -21.98
N TYR A 137 -3.65 17.38 -21.60
CA TYR A 137 -4.09 17.11 -20.24
C TYR A 137 -4.98 15.87 -20.23
N ILE A 138 -4.79 15.03 -19.22
CA ILE A 138 -5.64 13.87 -18.93
C ILE A 138 -6.08 14.00 -17.47
N GLY A 139 -7.41 14.04 -17.27
CA GLY A 139 -8.02 14.00 -15.95
C GLY A 139 -8.86 12.76 -15.80
N ARG A 140 -8.80 12.12 -14.63
CA ARG A 140 -9.63 11.00 -14.27
C ARG A 140 -10.19 11.20 -12.87
N ARG A 141 -11.50 11.01 -12.72
CA ARG A 141 -12.18 10.97 -11.42
C ARG A 141 -12.77 9.59 -11.23
N ILE A 142 -12.34 8.91 -10.18
CA ILE A 142 -12.75 7.55 -9.85
C ILE A 142 -13.69 7.64 -8.66
N ARG A 143 -14.79 6.91 -8.73
CA ARG A 143 -15.80 6.81 -7.67
C ARG A 143 -16.21 5.37 -7.47
N ASP A 144 -16.83 5.11 -6.34
CA ASP A 144 -17.30 3.79 -5.94
C ASP A 144 -16.17 2.75 -5.96
N GLU A 145 -14.93 3.16 -5.62
CA GLU A 145 -13.80 2.22 -5.47
C GLU A 145 -14.03 1.29 -4.29
N PHE A 146 -13.69 0.03 -4.49
CA PHE A 146 -13.82 -0.96 -3.43
C PHE A 146 -12.87 -0.65 -2.29
N GLN A 147 -13.45 -0.66 -1.10
CA GLN A 147 -12.76 -0.47 0.17
C GLN A 147 -13.15 -1.59 1.10
N GLU A 148 -12.19 -2.06 1.86
CA GLU A 148 -12.42 -2.97 2.96
C GLU A 148 -12.23 -2.22 4.26
N ILE A 149 -13.29 -2.12 5.05
CA ILE A 149 -13.32 -1.45 6.35
C ILE A 149 -13.58 -2.46 7.45
N ASN A 150 -13.00 -2.27 8.62
CA ASN A 150 -13.34 -3.06 9.79
C ASN A 150 -14.43 -2.34 10.59
N ILE A 151 -15.66 -2.86 10.54
CA ILE A 151 -16.78 -2.27 11.29
C ILE A 151 -16.79 -2.68 12.77
N ASP A 152 -15.92 -3.58 13.17
CA ASP A 152 -15.66 -3.93 14.58
C ASP A 152 -14.59 -3.02 15.22
N ALA A 153 -14.27 -1.91 14.60
CA ALA A 153 -13.34 -0.92 15.14
C ALA A 153 -13.96 -0.12 16.29
N VAL A 154 -13.11 0.38 17.17
CA VAL A 154 -13.52 1.20 18.31
C VAL A 154 -14.32 2.43 17.85
N PRO A 155 -15.54 2.62 18.34
CA PRO A 155 -16.35 3.80 18.01
C PRO A 155 -15.86 5.02 18.78
N TYR A 156 -14.67 5.48 18.45
CA TYR A 156 -13.93 6.51 19.20
C TYR A 156 -14.64 7.88 19.26
N MET A 157 -15.60 8.12 18.36
CA MET A 157 -16.46 9.31 18.38
C MET A 157 -17.54 9.27 19.46
N THR A 158 -17.79 8.10 20.08
CA THR A 158 -18.79 7.95 21.16
C THR A 158 -18.57 8.99 22.24
N THR A 159 -19.64 9.69 22.61
CA THR A 159 -19.61 10.80 23.56
C THR A 159 -20.36 10.44 24.84
N LEU A 160 -19.70 10.60 25.98
CA LEU A 160 -20.25 10.48 27.33
C LEU A 160 -19.79 11.64 28.19
N GLY A 161 -20.66 12.10 29.07
CA GLY A 161 -20.34 13.27 29.93
C GLY A 161 -19.95 14.51 29.12
N GLY A 162 -20.41 14.65 27.88
CA GLY A 162 -20.06 15.77 26.99
C GLY A 162 -18.68 15.67 26.34
N GLN A 163 -17.97 14.55 26.47
CA GLN A 163 -16.65 14.36 25.93
C GLN A 163 -16.61 13.08 25.07
N SER A 164 -15.97 13.12 23.89
CA SER A 164 -15.74 11.91 23.10
C SER A 164 -14.61 11.06 23.68
N PHE A 165 -14.65 9.75 23.42
CA PHE A 165 -13.56 8.85 23.82
C PHE A 165 -12.22 9.31 23.25
N ALA A 166 -12.16 9.69 21.98
CA ALA A 166 -10.93 10.19 21.36
C ALA A 166 -10.34 11.39 22.12
N LYS A 167 -11.16 12.36 22.54
CA LYS A 167 -10.69 13.51 23.33
C LYS A 167 -10.24 13.11 24.73
N ALA A 168 -10.96 12.19 25.38
CA ALA A 168 -10.58 11.68 26.70
C ALA A 168 -9.25 10.91 26.64
N TYR A 169 -9.09 10.07 25.62
CA TYR A 169 -7.86 9.34 25.38
C TYR A 169 -6.67 10.29 25.14
N ALA A 170 -6.83 11.26 24.24
CA ALA A 170 -5.77 12.23 23.93
C ALA A 170 -5.35 13.03 25.17
N ALA A 171 -6.31 13.47 25.98
CA ALA A 171 -6.03 14.20 27.22
C ALA A 171 -5.27 13.32 28.24
N LEU A 172 -5.69 12.08 28.40
CA LEU A 172 -5.02 11.13 29.28
C LEU A 172 -3.61 10.78 28.78
N TYR A 173 -3.46 10.51 27.47
CA TYR A 173 -2.15 10.25 26.84
C TYR A 173 -1.17 11.40 27.11
N ASN A 174 -1.58 12.64 26.86
CA ASN A 174 -0.72 13.82 27.06
C ASN A 174 -0.29 13.98 28.53
N GLN A 175 -1.20 13.76 29.48
CA GLN A 175 -0.89 13.86 30.90
C GLN A 175 0.14 12.79 31.30
N LEU A 176 -0.06 11.54 30.90
CA LEU A 176 0.87 10.45 31.21
C LEU A 176 2.23 10.64 30.55
N ASN A 177 2.25 11.12 29.30
CA ASN A 177 3.49 11.38 28.57
C ASN A 177 4.27 12.59 29.13
N SER A 178 3.59 13.52 29.81
CA SER A 178 4.23 14.62 30.54
C SER A 178 4.63 14.26 31.98
N GLY A 179 4.49 13.00 32.38
CA GLY A 179 4.91 12.49 33.69
C GLY A 179 3.89 12.70 34.82
N VAL A 180 2.66 13.06 34.50
CA VAL A 180 1.59 13.18 35.50
C VAL A 180 1.24 11.80 36.05
N THR A 181 1.42 11.60 37.36
CA THR A 181 1.16 10.34 38.05
C THR A 181 -0.33 10.14 38.42
N VAL A 182 -1.04 11.23 38.67
CA VAL A 182 -2.49 11.22 38.95
C VAL A 182 -3.18 12.11 37.93
N PRO A 183 -3.69 11.54 36.84
CA PRO A 183 -4.32 12.31 35.79
C PRO A 183 -5.63 12.97 36.22
N THR A 184 -5.92 14.13 35.66
CA THR A 184 -7.20 14.84 35.85
C THR A 184 -8.35 14.02 35.30
N ALA A 185 -9.45 13.98 36.03
CA ALA A 185 -10.65 13.25 35.65
C ALA A 185 -11.15 13.68 34.25
N GLN A 186 -11.40 12.71 33.39
CA GLN A 186 -11.96 12.91 32.06
C GLN A 186 -13.45 12.51 32.08
N PRO A 187 -14.37 13.42 31.72
CA PRO A 187 -15.80 13.16 31.78
C PRO A 187 -16.25 11.86 31.12
N PHE A 188 -15.61 11.48 30.02
CA PHE A 188 -15.91 10.22 29.34
C PHE A 188 -15.66 9.01 30.25
N PHE A 189 -14.46 8.88 30.83
CA PHE A 189 -14.12 7.73 31.67
C PHE A 189 -14.94 7.67 32.95
N GLU A 190 -15.22 8.84 33.54
CA GLU A 190 -16.08 8.94 34.74
C GLU A 190 -17.47 8.37 34.44
N ALA A 191 -18.08 8.80 33.33
CA ALA A 191 -19.41 8.33 32.93
C ALA A 191 -19.41 6.88 32.46
N ALA A 192 -18.40 6.49 31.68
CA ALA A 192 -18.32 5.15 31.09
C ALA A 192 -18.13 4.04 32.14
N LEU A 193 -17.47 4.33 33.26
CA LEU A 193 -17.15 3.36 34.31
C LEU A 193 -18.06 3.45 35.54
N GLY A 194 -19.19 4.16 35.44
CA GLY A 194 -20.20 4.22 36.49
C GLY A 194 -19.87 5.17 37.63
N GLY A 195 -18.93 6.08 37.45
CA GLY A 195 -18.53 7.11 38.40
C GLY A 195 -17.59 6.65 39.54
N PRO A 196 -17.17 7.57 40.43
CA PRO A 196 -16.12 7.32 41.40
C PRO A 196 -16.48 6.25 42.44
N ASN A 197 -17.74 5.97 42.65
CA ASN A 197 -18.23 4.96 43.59
C ASN A 197 -18.32 3.55 43.00
N SER A 198 -18.04 3.38 41.69
CA SER A 198 -18.05 2.07 41.07
C SER A 198 -16.94 1.19 41.63
N ALA A 199 -17.13 -0.14 41.58
CA ALA A 199 -16.14 -1.11 42.09
C ALA A 199 -14.77 -0.95 41.41
N TYR A 200 -14.74 -0.50 40.15
CA TYR A 200 -13.50 -0.27 39.41
C TYR A 200 -12.77 1.00 39.85
N CYS A 201 -13.51 2.04 40.24
CA CYS A 201 -12.96 3.37 40.48
C CYS A 201 -12.73 3.69 41.98
N VAL A 202 -13.43 3.03 42.88
CA VAL A 202 -13.52 3.41 44.30
C VAL A 202 -12.20 3.48 45.08
N LYS A 203 -11.16 2.78 44.58
CA LYS A 203 -9.81 2.79 45.18
C LYS A 203 -8.91 3.90 44.65
N PHE A 204 -9.39 4.71 43.73
CA PHE A 204 -8.63 5.72 43.03
C PHE A 204 -9.29 7.11 43.16
N PRO A 205 -8.55 8.21 42.99
CA PRO A 205 -9.09 9.55 43.04
C PRO A 205 -10.18 9.84 41.99
N SER A 206 -10.17 9.10 40.86
CA SER A 206 -11.13 9.19 39.77
C SER A 206 -11.13 7.91 38.95
N CYS A 207 -12.14 7.69 38.10
CA CYS A 207 -12.15 6.60 37.14
C CYS A 207 -11.00 6.73 36.14
N THR A 208 -10.66 7.94 35.72
CA THR A 208 -9.50 8.21 34.86
C THR A 208 -8.20 7.77 35.50
N ALA A 209 -8.01 8.04 36.81
CA ALA A 209 -6.83 7.55 37.54
C ALA A 209 -6.81 6.02 37.65
N ALA A 210 -7.98 5.39 37.81
CA ALA A 210 -8.10 3.93 37.79
C ALA A 210 -7.69 3.33 36.43
N VAL A 211 -8.13 3.93 35.33
CA VAL A 211 -7.74 3.55 33.96
C VAL A 211 -6.23 3.66 33.79
N ALA A 212 -5.64 4.80 34.18
CA ALA A 212 -4.19 4.98 34.11
C ALA A 212 -3.41 3.93 34.90
N ALA A 213 -3.81 3.68 36.14
CA ALA A 213 -3.12 2.74 37.02
C ALA A 213 -3.23 1.28 36.55
N ASN A 214 -4.40 0.87 36.10
CA ASN A 214 -4.68 -0.52 35.73
C ASN A 214 -4.25 -0.87 34.29
N LEU A 215 -4.35 0.09 33.37
CA LEU A 215 -4.20 -0.15 31.92
C LEU A 215 -3.01 0.59 31.29
N ASN A 216 -2.17 1.25 32.12
CA ASN A 216 -0.91 1.87 31.66
C ASN A 216 0.27 1.55 32.60
N SER A 217 0.36 0.33 33.08
CA SER A 217 1.49 -0.12 33.89
C SER A 217 2.74 -0.38 33.02
N ALA A 218 3.92 -0.44 33.66
CA ALA A 218 5.17 -0.77 32.96
C ALA A 218 5.13 -2.09 32.18
N LYS A 219 4.31 -3.06 32.62
CA LYS A 219 4.13 -4.35 31.94
C LYS A 219 3.04 -4.33 30.87
N ASN A 220 2.10 -3.39 30.94
CA ASN A 220 0.97 -3.28 30.03
C ASN A 220 0.64 -1.80 29.77
N PRO A 221 1.46 -1.10 28.95
CA PRO A 221 1.34 0.33 28.74
C PRO A 221 0.34 0.64 27.61
N LEU A 222 -0.93 0.22 27.72
CA LEU A 222 -1.91 0.33 26.62
C LEU A 222 -2.12 1.79 26.14
N ILE A 223 -2.03 2.76 27.03
CA ILE A 223 -2.26 4.16 26.70
C ILE A 223 -1.00 4.77 26.07
N SER A 224 0.13 4.71 26.76
CA SER A 224 1.38 5.31 26.30
C SER A 224 1.98 4.61 25.05
N SER A 225 1.65 3.35 24.81
CA SER A 225 2.00 2.62 23.59
C SER A 225 0.94 2.68 22.48
N THR A 226 -0.07 3.53 22.64
CA THR A 226 -1.13 3.78 21.65
C THR A 226 -1.94 2.56 21.23
N GLN A 227 -2.17 1.62 22.16
CA GLN A 227 -2.95 0.40 21.93
C GLN A 227 -4.45 0.64 22.21
N VAL A 228 -5.08 1.45 21.39
CA VAL A 228 -6.45 1.94 21.60
C VAL A 228 -7.48 0.82 21.56
N TYR A 229 -7.31 -0.14 20.63
CA TYR A 229 -8.21 -1.28 20.51
C TYR A 229 -8.19 -2.15 21.78
N ARG A 230 -7.00 -2.50 22.27
CA ARG A 230 -6.86 -3.27 23.50
C ARG A 230 -7.35 -2.52 24.73
N LEU A 231 -7.11 -1.21 24.77
CA LEU A 231 -7.63 -0.34 25.81
C LEU A 231 -9.16 -0.39 25.86
N TRP A 232 -9.81 -0.19 24.72
CA TRP A 232 -11.26 -0.25 24.62
C TRP A 232 -11.82 -1.61 25.03
N ASN A 233 -11.19 -2.70 24.55
CA ASN A 233 -11.58 -4.06 24.89
C ASN A 233 -11.45 -4.32 26.40
N ALA A 234 -10.34 -3.90 27.02
CA ALA A 234 -10.16 -4.01 28.46
C ALA A 234 -11.18 -3.20 29.26
N LEU A 235 -11.51 -1.98 28.81
CA LEU A 235 -12.52 -1.14 29.45
C LEU A 235 -13.93 -1.71 29.31
N SER A 236 -14.30 -2.19 28.14
CA SER A 236 -15.63 -2.76 27.89
C SER A 236 -15.88 -4.08 28.62
N ALA A 237 -14.83 -4.76 29.08
CA ALA A 237 -14.92 -5.94 29.92
C ALA A 237 -15.16 -5.64 31.41
N VAL A 238 -15.02 -4.37 31.83
CA VAL A 238 -15.24 -3.96 33.23
C VAL A 238 -16.73 -4.07 33.59
N PRO A 239 -17.12 -4.70 34.72
CA PRO A 239 -18.53 -4.85 35.07
C PRO A 239 -19.32 -3.55 35.20
N SER A 240 -18.65 -2.47 35.58
CA SER A 240 -19.29 -1.13 35.72
C SER A 240 -19.32 -0.33 34.40
N TRP A 241 -18.89 -0.92 33.29
CA TRP A 241 -18.96 -0.26 31.98
C TRP A 241 -20.40 0.01 31.57
N THR A 242 -20.71 1.27 31.27
CA THR A 242 -22.09 1.72 31.02
C THR A 242 -22.50 1.65 29.55
N LEU A 243 -21.55 1.54 28.64
CA LEU A 243 -21.80 1.31 27.22
C LEU A 243 -22.08 -0.17 26.97
N GLY A 244 -22.88 -0.47 25.96
CA GLY A 244 -23.07 -1.85 25.52
C GLY A 244 -21.71 -2.51 25.21
N ARG A 245 -21.59 -3.79 25.48
CA ARG A 245 -20.41 -4.55 25.05
C ARG A 245 -20.37 -4.58 23.53
N THR A 246 -19.22 -4.32 22.96
CA THR A 246 -18.95 -4.54 21.56
C THR A 246 -18.81 -6.04 21.28
N LEU A 247 -18.82 -6.44 20.03
CA LEU A 247 -18.53 -7.82 19.63
C LEU A 247 -17.17 -8.29 20.17
N LEU A 248 -16.23 -7.36 20.32
CA LEU A 248 -14.89 -7.59 20.85
C LEU A 248 -14.87 -8.11 22.29
N SER A 249 -15.81 -7.69 23.12
CA SER A 249 -15.89 -8.02 24.55
C SER A 249 -17.05 -8.94 24.91
N SER A 250 -17.73 -9.50 23.93
CA SER A 250 -18.82 -10.44 24.19
C SER A 250 -18.30 -11.69 24.90
N PRO A 251 -18.99 -12.16 25.96
CA PRO A 251 -18.60 -13.40 26.63
C PRO A 251 -18.69 -14.57 25.66
N ALA A 252 -17.73 -15.49 25.76
CA ALA A 252 -17.76 -16.72 24.98
C ALA A 252 -19.07 -17.48 25.25
N ILE A 253 -19.69 -17.98 24.19
CA ILE A 253 -20.84 -18.86 24.30
C ILE A 253 -20.35 -20.17 24.95
N GLY A 254 -20.92 -20.54 26.09
CA GLY A 254 -20.53 -21.75 26.81
C GLY A 254 -19.72 -21.57 28.10
N GLY A 255 -19.63 -20.37 28.65
CA GLY A 255 -19.14 -20.13 30.02
C GLY A 255 -17.62 -20.07 30.19
N GLY A 256 -16.86 -19.91 29.13
CA GLY A 256 -15.42 -19.64 29.19
C GLY A 256 -15.09 -18.19 29.55
N SER A 257 -13.82 -17.90 29.76
CA SER A 257 -13.32 -16.54 29.94
C SER A 257 -13.72 -15.65 28.74
N VAL A 258 -13.90 -14.36 28.99
CA VAL A 258 -14.26 -13.37 27.97
C VAL A 258 -13.29 -13.49 26.78
N ALA A 259 -13.77 -14.07 25.69
CA ALA A 259 -13.06 -14.09 24.43
C ALA A 259 -13.80 -13.22 23.43
N SER A 260 -13.07 -12.49 22.63
CA SER A 260 -13.64 -11.83 21.46
C SER A 260 -14.29 -12.86 20.55
N GLN A 261 -15.48 -12.60 20.07
CA GLN A 261 -16.14 -13.47 19.09
C GLN A 261 -15.56 -13.31 17.70
N LEU A 262 -15.10 -12.10 17.40
CA LEU A 262 -14.46 -11.73 16.14
C LEU A 262 -13.20 -10.94 16.46
N SER A 263 -12.14 -11.17 15.68
CA SER A 263 -10.95 -10.32 15.71
C SER A 263 -11.15 -9.08 14.81
N SER A 264 -11.94 -9.22 13.76
CA SER A 264 -12.36 -8.16 12.87
C SER A 264 -13.63 -8.56 12.13
N LEU A 265 -14.41 -7.58 11.75
CA LEU A 265 -15.51 -7.73 10.82
C LEU A 265 -15.23 -6.87 9.59
N GLU A 266 -14.70 -7.52 8.57
CA GLU A 266 -14.31 -6.92 7.32
C GLU A 266 -15.55 -6.68 6.46
N TYR A 267 -15.80 -5.42 6.13
CA TYR A 267 -16.94 -5.03 5.34
C TYR A 267 -16.49 -4.43 4.02
N ILE A 268 -16.77 -5.12 2.91
CA ILE A 268 -16.39 -4.69 1.58
C ILE A 268 -17.45 -3.76 1.03
N THR A 269 -17.07 -2.53 0.80
CA THR A 269 -17.94 -1.44 0.35
C THR A 269 -17.43 -0.82 -0.95
N SER A 270 -18.22 0.05 -1.54
CA SER A 270 -17.87 0.89 -2.68
C SER A 270 -17.78 2.38 -2.30
N LEU A 271 -17.20 2.69 -1.14
CA LEU A 271 -17.12 4.05 -0.61
C LEU A 271 -15.84 4.80 -1.01
N GLY A 272 -14.90 4.15 -1.66
CA GLY A 272 -13.63 4.75 -2.05
C GLY A 272 -13.74 5.72 -3.22
N TRP A 273 -12.77 6.60 -3.32
CA TRP A 273 -12.64 7.54 -4.44
C TRP A 273 -11.20 7.88 -4.73
N GLY A 274 -10.96 8.32 -5.97
CA GLY A 274 -9.65 8.77 -6.39
C GLY A 274 -9.70 9.77 -7.52
N ASN A 275 -8.55 10.35 -7.82
CA ASN A 275 -8.36 11.18 -8.99
C ASN A 275 -6.95 11.05 -9.54
N TYR A 276 -6.85 11.21 -10.84
CA TYR A 276 -5.60 11.28 -11.57
C TYR A 276 -5.62 12.53 -12.45
N ASN A 277 -4.54 13.30 -12.41
CA ASN A 277 -4.36 14.47 -13.25
C ASN A 277 -2.97 14.40 -13.85
N ALA A 278 -2.86 14.57 -15.17
CA ALA A 278 -1.60 14.58 -15.88
C ALA A 278 -1.57 15.64 -16.97
N ALA A 279 -0.45 16.31 -17.07
CA ALA A 279 -0.08 17.08 -18.24
C ALA A 279 1.05 16.35 -18.96
N PHE A 280 1.02 16.33 -20.29
CA PHE A 280 2.07 15.70 -21.05
C PHE A 280 2.53 16.59 -22.21
N LEU A 281 3.79 16.37 -22.60
CA LEU A 281 4.41 16.98 -23.76
C LEU A 281 5.07 15.87 -24.58
N SER A 282 4.69 15.79 -25.85
CA SER A 282 5.30 14.87 -26.82
C SER A 282 5.98 15.63 -27.94
N PHE A 283 7.15 15.17 -28.33
CA PHE A 283 7.87 15.63 -29.52
C PHE A 283 8.14 14.44 -30.43
N ASN A 284 7.72 14.56 -31.68
CA ASN A 284 7.90 13.54 -32.69
C ASN A 284 8.67 14.15 -33.91
N ALA A 285 9.76 13.49 -34.27
CA ALA A 285 10.47 13.78 -35.51
C ALA A 285 10.51 12.52 -36.37
N LYS A 286 10.22 12.67 -37.67
CA LYS A 286 10.23 11.58 -38.64
C LYS A 286 11.26 11.87 -39.74
N ASP A 287 12.31 11.03 -39.77
CA ASP A 287 13.40 11.14 -40.76
C ASP A 287 13.93 12.57 -40.91
N TRP A 288 14.17 13.25 -39.78
CA TRP A 288 14.79 14.56 -39.74
C TRP A 288 16.30 14.40 -39.70
N HIS A 289 16.95 14.62 -40.85
CA HIS A 289 18.39 14.37 -41.03
C HIS A 289 18.85 12.94 -40.61
N GLY A 290 18.04 11.93 -40.92
CA GLY A 290 18.31 10.53 -40.56
C GLY A 290 17.88 10.16 -39.16
N VAL A 291 17.29 11.07 -38.40
CA VAL A 291 16.76 10.83 -37.04
C VAL A 291 15.24 10.67 -37.09
N THR A 292 14.75 9.58 -36.55
CA THR A 292 13.36 9.41 -36.18
C THR A 292 13.30 9.29 -34.65
N THR A 293 12.57 10.18 -33.99
CA THR A 293 12.49 10.15 -32.52
C THR A 293 11.11 10.46 -32.03
N ARG A 294 10.79 9.88 -30.88
CA ARG A 294 9.63 10.21 -30.08
C ARG A 294 10.06 10.42 -28.65
N SER A 295 9.87 11.63 -28.15
CA SER A 295 10.10 12.00 -26.76
C SER A 295 8.78 12.30 -26.10
N ASN A 296 8.55 11.74 -24.91
CA ASN A 296 7.35 11.99 -24.11
C ASN A 296 7.77 12.36 -22.69
N PHE A 297 7.20 13.44 -22.21
CA PHE A 297 7.31 13.86 -20.82
C PHE A 297 5.92 13.94 -20.22
N THR A 298 5.72 13.35 -19.07
CA THR A 298 4.46 13.39 -18.32
C THR A 298 4.72 13.90 -16.91
N TRP A 299 3.93 14.86 -16.50
CA TRP A 299 3.82 15.32 -15.13
C TRP A 299 2.45 14.92 -14.61
N SER A 300 2.40 14.09 -13.57
CA SER A 300 1.14 13.53 -13.09
C SER A 300 1.04 13.51 -11.57
N ARG A 301 -0.20 13.35 -11.11
CA ARG A 301 -0.54 13.14 -9.72
C ARG A 301 -1.74 12.20 -9.60
N ALA A 302 -1.56 11.12 -8.85
CA ALA A 302 -2.60 10.16 -8.51
C ALA A 302 -2.90 10.24 -7.00
N MET A 303 -4.13 10.57 -6.65
CA MET A 303 -4.59 10.72 -5.27
C MET A 303 -5.83 9.86 -5.06
N GLY A 304 -5.99 9.27 -3.89
CA GLY A 304 -7.17 8.47 -3.57
C GLY A 304 -7.15 7.90 -2.17
N THR A 305 -8.19 7.18 -1.82
CA THR A 305 -8.33 6.48 -0.54
C THR A 305 -7.68 5.10 -0.52
N GLY A 306 -7.05 4.71 -1.63
CA GLY A 306 -6.63 3.33 -1.89
C GLY A 306 -7.74 2.55 -2.58
N SER A 307 -7.40 1.43 -3.18
CA SER A 307 -8.36 0.55 -3.82
C SER A 307 -8.04 -0.91 -3.52
N LEU A 308 -9.08 -1.69 -3.26
CA LEU A 308 -8.98 -3.13 -3.13
C LEU A 308 -8.92 -3.75 -4.53
N GLN A 309 -7.87 -4.52 -4.79
CA GLN A 309 -7.72 -5.19 -6.10
C GLN A 309 -8.43 -6.54 -6.15
N GLN A 310 -8.43 -7.24 -5.02
CA GLN A 310 -9.15 -8.50 -4.85
C GLN A 310 -9.79 -8.54 -3.47
N SER A 311 -10.95 -9.13 -3.39
CA SER A 311 -11.77 -9.24 -2.19
C SER A 311 -11.18 -10.06 -1.04
N SER A 312 -10.12 -10.78 -1.27
CA SER A 312 -9.37 -11.52 -0.23
C SER A 312 -8.11 -10.79 0.22
N SER A 313 -7.94 -9.54 -0.22
CA SER A 313 -6.80 -8.71 0.16
C SER A 313 -7.13 -7.94 1.43
N SER A 314 -6.12 -7.54 2.13
CA SER A 314 -6.16 -6.85 3.42
C SER A 314 -7.00 -5.57 3.42
N ILE A 315 -7.48 -5.20 4.58
CA ILE A 315 -8.11 -3.89 4.87
C ILE A 315 -7.29 -2.76 4.29
N THR A 316 -7.97 -1.91 3.52
CA THR A 316 -7.36 -0.79 2.80
C THR A 316 -7.49 0.53 3.55
N VAL A 317 -8.35 0.58 4.55
CA VAL A 317 -8.70 1.81 5.26
C VAL A 317 -8.14 1.78 6.68
N VAL A 318 -7.33 2.78 6.99
CA VAL A 318 -6.71 2.95 8.32
C VAL A 318 -7.76 3.30 9.37
N ASP A 319 -8.66 4.20 9.05
CA ASP A 319 -9.74 4.67 9.93
C ASP A 319 -11.11 4.40 9.28
N PRO A 320 -11.85 3.39 9.74
CA PRO A 320 -13.13 3.01 9.16
C PRO A 320 -14.22 4.07 9.35
N TRP A 321 -14.06 4.96 10.33
CA TRP A 321 -15.01 6.04 10.63
C TRP A 321 -14.69 7.34 9.90
N ASN A 322 -13.48 7.43 9.33
CA ASN A 322 -13.02 8.59 8.58
C ASN A 322 -12.17 8.19 7.37
N LEU A 323 -12.80 7.87 6.27
CA LEU A 323 -12.12 7.47 5.03
C LEU A 323 -11.16 8.54 4.49
N HIS A 324 -11.37 9.82 4.82
CA HIS A 324 -10.44 10.89 4.46
C HIS A 324 -9.05 10.72 5.10
N ALA A 325 -8.94 10.01 6.22
CA ALA A 325 -7.65 9.69 6.82
C ALA A 325 -6.75 8.85 5.91
N SER A 326 -7.36 8.04 5.03
CA SER A 326 -6.63 7.24 4.02
C SER A 326 -6.38 7.98 2.70
N TYR A 327 -6.94 9.19 2.52
CA TYR A 327 -6.77 9.93 1.28
C TYR A 327 -5.35 10.51 1.17
N GLY A 328 -4.65 10.10 0.12
CA GLY A 328 -3.27 10.53 -0.11
C GLY A 328 -2.74 10.09 -1.47
N PRO A 329 -1.45 10.33 -1.75
CA PRO A 329 -0.81 9.82 -2.94
C PRO A 329 -0.96 8.30 -3.02
N GLN A 330 -1.33 7.80 -4.21
CA GLN A 330 -1.44 6.36 -4.44
C GLN A 330 -0.05 5.72 -4.60
N PRO A 331 0.13 4.42 -4.30
CA PRO A 331 1.43 3.76 -4.42
C PRO A 331 2.06 3.87 -5.81
N PHE A 332 1.24 4.03 -6.84
CA PHE A 332 1.64 4.20 -8.25
C PHE A 332 1.72 5.67 -8.69
N ASP A 333 1.69 6.63 -7.77
CA ASP A 333 1.81 8.06 -8.07
C ASP A 333 3.25 8.40 -8.47
N ILE A 334 3.53 8.39 -9.74
CA ILE A 334 4.83 8.81 -10.31
C ILE A 334 4.67 10.22 -10.87
N ARG A 335 5.35 11.19 -10.24
CA ARG A 335 5.17 12.61 -10.62
C ARG A 335 5.71 12.98 -11.97
N PHE A 336 6.87 12.43 -12.31
CA PHE A 336 7.56 12.73 -13.57
C PHE A 336 7.94 11.43 -14.25
N VAL A 337 7.55 11.29 -15.49
CA VAL A 337 7.95 10.20 -16.36
C VAL A 337 8.46 10.79 -17.66
N TYR A 338 9.64 10.39 -18.07
CA TYR A 338 10.23 10.73 -19.35
C TYR A 338 10.59 9.46 -20.12
N SER A 339 10.25 9.42 -21.38
CA SER A 339 10.67 8.36 -22.28
C SER A 339 11.10 8.94 -23.63
N GLN A 340 12.19 8.44 -24.15
CA GLN A 340 12.70 8.80 -25.47
C GLN A 340 13.10 7.56 -26.23
N LEU A 341 12.42 7.32 -27.32
CA LEU A 341 12.82 6.38 -28.34
C LEU A 341 13.43 7.16 -29.51
N MET A 342 14.61 6.77 -29.93
CA MET A 342 15.26 7.35 -31.11
C MET A 342 15.74 6.24 -32.03
N VAL A 343 15.67 6.47 -33.32
CA VAL A 343 16.30 5.66 -34.35
C VAL A 343 17.11 6.61 -35.21
N TYR A 344 18.42 6.45 -35.18
CA TYR A 344 19.33 7.15 -36.06
C TYR A 344 19.83 6.21 -37.14
N GLN A 345 19.53 6.50 -38.39
CA GLN A 345 20.06 5.80 -39.56
C GLN A 345 21.14 6.67 -40.19
N SER A 346 22.37 6.16 -40.20
CA SER A 346 23.49 6.88 -40.76
C SER A 346 23.24 7.23 -42.26
N PRO A 347 23.23 8.50 -42.60
CA PRO A 347 23.09 8.90 -44.00
C PRO A 347 24.34 8.66 -44.83
N LEU A 348 25.45 8.31 -44.16
CA LEU A 348 26.75 8.11 -44.81
C LEU A 348 26.75 6.78 -45.57
N PHE A 349 27.28 6.79 -46.80
CA PHE A 349 27.45 5.62 -47.65
C PHE A 349 26.20 4.74 -47.81
N LYS A 350 25.02 5.36 -47.96
CA LYS A 350 23.73 4.66 -48.13
C LYS A 350 23.74 3.65 -49.28
N SER A 351 24.48 3.90 -50.34
CA SER A 351 24.59 3.00 -51.50
C SER A 351 25.45 1.76 -51.23
N GLN A 352 26.22 1.76 -50.15
CA GLN A 352 27.16 0.65 -49.78
C GLN A 352 28.07 0.19 -50.93
N ARG A 353 28.44 1.11 -51.85
CA ARG A 353 29.33 0.75 -52.98
C ARG A 353 30.78 0.63 -52.51
N GLY A 354 31.46 -0.40 -52.96
CA GLY A 354 32.85 -0.70 -52.62
C GLY A 354 33.01 -1.18 -51.17
N VAL A 355 34.24 -1.52 -50.79
CA VAL A 355 34.56 -2.02 -49.44
C VAL A 355 34.28 -0.99 -48.37
N ALA A 356 34.71 0.23 -48.56
CA ALA A 356 34.47 1.35 -47.63
C ALA A 356 32.96 1.63 -47.43
N GLY A 357 32.18 1.61 -48.52
CA GLY A 357 30.74 1.80 -48.44
C GLY A 357 30.03 0.68 -47.69
N ARG A 358 30.46 -0.56 -47.83
CA ARG A 358 29.93 -1.72 -47.09
C ARG A 358 30.33 -1.68 -45.61
N LEU A 359 31.51 -1.23 -45.25
CA LEU A 359 31.96 -1.12 -43.87
C LEU A 359 31.32 0.05 -43.13
N LEU A 360 31.24 1.25 -43.75
CA LEU A 360 30.80 2.49 -43.10
C LEU A 360 29.31 2.79 -43.27
N GLY A 361 28.65 2.27 -44.31
CA GLY A 361 27.22 2.44 -44.56
C GLY A 361 26.35 1.43 -43.83
N GLY A 362 25.04 1.68 -43.78
CA GLY A 362 24.04 0.75 -43.28
C GLY A 362 24.02 0.58 -41.75
N TRP A 363 24.62 1.48 -41.01
CA TRP A 363 24.52 1.52 -39.54
C TRP A 363 23.26 2.21 -39.09
N ALA A 364 22.59 1.62 -38.07
CA ALA A 364 21.53 2.26 -37.33
C ALA A 364 21.74 2.04 -35.82
N ILE A 365 21.41 3.07 -35.03
CA ILE A 365 21.46 3.04 -33.59
C ILE A 365 20.09 3.45 -33.08
N SER A 366 19.51 2.65 -32.19
CA SER A 366 18.18 2.86 -31.64
C SER A 366 18.22 2.84 -30.11
N PRO A 367 18.60 3.95 -29.46
CA PRO A 367 18.52 4.06 -28.01
C PRO A 367 17.08 4.25 -27.54
N LEU A 368 16.77 3.65 -26.40
CA LEU A 368 15.58 3.86 -25.60
C LEU A 368 16.03 4.35 -24.22
N PHE A 369 15.72 5.60 -23.91
CA PHE A 369 15.96 6.17 -22.59
C PHE A 369 14.63 6.32 -21.85
N THR A 370 14.60 5.86 -20.60
CA THR A 370 13.47 6.05 -19.69
C THR A 370 13.97 6.60 -18.37
N ALA A 371 13.22 7.53 -17.78
CA ALA A 371 13.51 8.08 -16.47
C ALA A 371 12.20 8.41 -15.75
N GLN A 372 12.16 8.18 -14.46
CA GLN A 372 10.99 8.54 -13.64
C GLN A 372 11.39 8.95 -12.23
N SER A 373 10.55 9.78 -11.62
CA SER A 373 10.67 10.12 -10.20
C SER A 373 10.29 8.94 -9.31
N GLY A 374 10.76 8.96 -8.07
CA GLY A 374 10.40 7.96 -7.08
C GLY A 374 8.90 7.93 -6.76
N ALA A 375 8.38 6.73 -6.52
CA ALA A 375 7.03 6.52 -6.01
C ALA A 375 6.89 6.98 -4.56
N PRO A 376 5.68 7.22 -4.04
CA PRO A 376 5.46 7.47 -2.63
C PRO A 376 5.98 6.33 -1.76
N LEU A 377 6.61 6.66 -0.64
CA LEU A 377 6.99 5.70 0.38
C LEU A 377 6.08 5.83 1.58
N GLN A 378 5.60 4.71 2.05
CA GLN A 378 4.85 4.61 3.29
C GLN A 378 5.81 4.46 4.47
N VAL A 379 5.59 5.23 5.53
CA VAL A 379 6.29 5.07 6.79
C VAL A 379 5.38 4.33 7.75
N ASN A 380 5.66 3.05 7.97
CA ASN A 380 4.80 2.16 8.71
C ASN A 380 5.04 2.24 10.22
N VAL A 381 3.98 1.91 10.96
CA VAL A 381 4.00 1.63 12.40
C VAL A 381 3.68 0.15 12.60
N GLY A 382 4.44 -0.54 13.45
CA GLY A 382 4.22 -1.95 13.80
C GLY A 382 5.27 -2.90 13.23
N THR A 383 5.39 -4.10 13.82
CA THR A 383 6.50 -5.03 13.56
C THR A 383 6.23 -6.08 12.48
N GLY A 384 5.05 -6.10 11.88
CA GLY A 384 4.76 -6.94 10.71
C GLY A 384 4.62 -8.45 10.96
N SER A 385 4.64 -8.92 12.21
CA SER A 385 4.37 -10.33 12.50
C SER A 385 2.86 -10.58 12.69
N ASN A 386 2.39 -11.74 12.22
CA ASN A 386 0.98 -12.13 12.37
C ASN A 386 0.53 -12.22 13.85
N SER A 387 1.46 -12.36 14.79
CA SER A 387 1.19 -12.30 16.22
C SER A 387 1.00 -10.88 16.73
N ASP A 388 1.53 -9.89 16.01
CA ASP A 388 1.38 -8.46 16.29
C ASP A 388 0.30 -7.83 15.39
N ALA A 389 -0.48 -8.63 14.66
CA ALA A 389 -1.62 -8.14 13.87
C ALA A 389 -2.61 -7.33 14.73
N GLN A 390 -2.60 -7.57 16.04
CA GLN A 390 -3.30 -6.76 17.02
C GLN A 390 -2.64 -5.41 17.31
N ALA A 391 -1.40 -5.19 16.89
CA ALA A 391 -0.69 -3.92 17.07
C ALA A 391 -0.88 -2.97 15.88
N PHE A 392 -1.26 -3.51 14.71
CA PHE A 392 -1.56 -2.71 13.54
C PHE A 392 -3.00 -2.22 13.59
N GLY A 393 -3.22 -0.95 13.32
CA GLY A 393 -4.55 -0.35 13.37
C GLY A 393 -5.09 -0.14 14.77
N GLU A 394 -4.34 -0.47 15.82
CA GLU A 394 -4.78 -0.26 17.20
C GLU A 394 -4.99 1.22 17.55
N ILE A 395 -4.30 2.11 16.87
CA ILE A 395 -4.34 3.54 17.16
C ILE A 395 -5.72 4.16 16.87
N TYR A 396 -6.38 3.70 15.82
CA TYR A 396 -7.76 4.07 15.49
C TYR A 396 -8.77 3.02 15.94
N GLY A 397 -8.35 2.09 16.79
CA GLY A 397 -9.21 1.02 17.26
C GLY A 397 -9.57 -0.01 16.19
N ASN A 398 -8.79 -0.10 15.15
CA ASN A 398 -8.95 -1.07 14.08
C ASN A 398 -8.02 -2.25 14.32
N ASN A 399 -8.57 -3.44 14.63
CA ASN A 399 -7.77 -4.64 14.92
C ASN A 399 -7.28 -5.35 13.66
N ASN A 400 -7.03 -4.65 12.57
CA ASN A 400 -6.66 -5.40 11.39
C ASN A 400 -5.62 -4.69 10.53
N ARG A 401 -4.86 -5.48 9.90
CA ARG A 401 -3.91 -5.48 8.78
C ARG A 401 -3.70 -4.18 7.97
N ALA A 402 -4.43 -3.09 8.27
CA ALA A 402 -4.13 -1.78 7.72
C ALA A 402 -2.86 -1.25 8.36
N TYR A 403 -1.84 -1.07 7.56
CA TYR A 403 -0.62 -0.41 8.00
C TYR A 403 -0.95 1.02 8.38
N GLU A 404 -0.78 1.35 9.65
CA GLU A 404 -0.85 2.75 10.07
C GLU A 404 0.40 3.49 9.60
N ASN A 405 0.17 4.72 9.16
CA ASN A 405 1.26 5.60 8.76
C ASN A 405 1.75 6.39 9.97
N ALA A 406 3.06 6.45 10.14
CA ALA A 406 3.67 7.33 11.11
C ALA A 406 3.43 8.80 10.75
N VAL A 407 3.30 9.63 11.76
CA VAL A 407 3.10 11.08 11.62
C VAL A 407 4.45 11.78 11.52
N LEU A 408 4.58 12.62 10.50
CA LEU A 408 5.72 13.53 10.35
C LEU A 408 5.53 14.75 11.26
N THR A 409 6.45 14.98 12.18
CA THR A 409 6.35 16.03 13.22
C THR A 409 7.03 17.34 12.84
N GLY A 410 7.81 17.34 11.78
CA GLY A 410 8.53 18.52 11.28
C GLY A 410 8.78 18.46 9.79
N PRO A 411 9.25 19.54 9.18
CA PRO A 411 9.50 19.56 7.75
C PRO A 411 10.64 18.59 7.38
N TYR A 412 10.38 17.72 6.40
CA TYR A 412 11.40 16.90 5.78
C TYR A 412 11.99 17.65 4.58
N THR A 413 13.27 17.97 4.67
CA THR A 413 14.03 18.70 3.64
C THR A 413 15.03 17.81 2.90
N GLY A 414 15.13 16.52 3.28
CA GLY A 414 16.05 15.57 2.65
C GLY A 414 15.66 15.22 1.22
N GLY A 415 16.66 14.83 0.44
CA GLY A 415 16.49 14.32 -0.91
C GLY A 415 16.06 12.85 -0.93
N ASN A 416 15.88 12.34 -2.13
CA ASN A 416 15.52 10.95 -2.42
C ASN A 416 16.63 10.28 -3.26
N SER A 417 17.84 10.26 -2.74
CA SER A 417 19.00 9.61 -3.35
C SER A 417 19.64 8.63 -2.37
N ALA A 418 20.33 7.63 -2.89
CA ALA A 418 21.08 6.71 -2.06
C ALA A 418 22.35 7.40 -1.52
N HIS A 419 22.59 7.25 -0.23
CA HIS A 419 23.73 7.81 0.50
C HIS A 419 24.59 6.71 1.11
N TYR A 420 25.89 6.97 1.26
CA TYR A 420 26.77 6.08 2.00
C TYR A 420 26.45 6.16 3.50
N ASN A 421 26.25 5.02 4.14
CA ASN A 421 25.84 4.92 5.54
C ASN A 421 26.80 4.07 6.36
N VAL A 422 27.37 4.69 7.38
CA VAL A 422 28.25 4.06 8.38
C VAL A 422 27.72 4.24 9.81
N SER A 423 26.43 4.45 9.98
CA SER A 423 25.80 4.64 11.30
C SER A 423 26.17 3.49 12.24
N SER A 424 26.77 3.81 13.38
CA SER A 424 27.20 2.84 14.39
C SER A 424 26.20 2.67 15.53
N SER A 425 25.29 3.63 15.70
CA SER A 425 24.25 3.64 16.74
C SER A 425 22.96 4.29 16.23
N GLY A 426 21.82 3.89 16.81
CA GLY A 426 20.52 4.45 16.48
C GLY A 426 19.93 3.90 15.19
N ALA A 427 19.33 4.79 14.40
CA ALA A 427 18.63 4.44 13.17
C ALA A 427 19.60 4.09 12.03
N GLY A 428 19.22 3.12 11.19
CA GLY A 428 19.97 2.72 10.01
C GLY A 428 21.25 1.89 10.28
N THR A 429 21.47 1.43 11.50
CA THR A 429 22.72 0.73 11.88
C THR A 429 22.95 -0.58 11.15
N ASN A 430 21.90 -1.24 10.66
CA ASN A 430 22.03 -2.47 9.85
C ASN A 430 22.62 -2.19 8.46
N GLY A 431 22.65 -0.95 8.01
CA GLY A 431 23.31 -0.57 6.75
C GLY A 431 24.83 -0.45 6.86
N ASN A 432 25.38 -0.43 8.06
CA ASN A 432 26.81 -0.24 8.27
C ASN A 432 27.64 -1.44 7.76
N PRO A 433 28.61 -1.25 6.87
CA PRO A 433 29.47 -2.32 6.34
C PRO A 433 30.26 -3.08 7.43
N SER A 434 30.64 -2.42 8.52
CA SER A 434 31.31 -3.08 9.65
C SER A 434 30.44 -4.11 10.37
N ARG A 435 29.14 -4.08 10.11
CA ARG A 435 28.14 -5.04 10.63
C ARG A 435 27.58 -5.96 9.53
N GLY A 436 28.20 -5.97 8.35
CA GLY A 436 27.73 -6.75 7.21
C GLY A 436 26.63 -6.08 6.38
N GLY A 437 26.37 -4.79 6.60
CA GLY A 437 25.38 -4.03 5.84
C GLY A 437 25.88 -3.61 4.46
N SER A 438 24.95 -3.15 3.62
CA SER A 438 25.19 -2.74 2.23
C SER A 438 26.06 -1.47 2.09
N GLY A 439 26.17 -0.66 3.12
CA GLY A 439 26.75 0.68 3.06
C GLY A 439 25.84 1.74 2.45
N LEU A 440 24.57 1.43 2.18
CA LEU A 440 23.64 2.34 1.53
C LEU A 440 22.40 2.63 2.38
N ASN A 441 21.97 3.90 2.36
CA ASN A 441 20.75 4.35 3.01
C ASN A 441 20.04 5.40 2.14
N LEU A 442 18.72 5.47 2.24
CA LEU A 442 17.92 6.50 1.59
C LEU A 442 18.19 7.90 2.16
N PHE A 443 18.61 7.96 3.41
CA PHE A 443 18.82 9.21 4.15
C PHE A 443 20.30 9.48 4.38
N ALA A 444 20.71 10.73 4.20
CA ALA A 444 22.06 11.17 4.52
C ALA A 444 22.32 11.10 6.04
N ASP A 445 21.29 11.42 6.84
CA ASP A 445 21.29 11.26 8.29
C ASP A 445 20.04 10.45 8.71
N PRO A 446 20.18 9.13 8.88
CA PRO A 446 19.07 8.28 9.30
C PRO A 446 18.51 8.63 10.68
N ASN A 447 19.36 9.06 11.64
CA ASN A 447 18.92 9.41 12.99
C ASN A 447 18.06 10.68 12.98
N ALA A 448 18.53 11.73 12.31
CA ALA A 448 17.79 12.98 12.20
C ALA A 448 16.44 12.76 11.50
N THR A 449 16.42 11.95 10.43
CA THR A 449 15.19 11.67 9.70
C THR A 449 14.23 10.80 10.52
N TYR A 450 14.74 9.80 11.22
CA TYR A 450 13.93 8.95 12.10
C TYR A 450 13.25 9.78 13.21
N ALA A 451 13.96 10.72 13.80
CA ALA A 451 13.43 11.59 14.88
C ALA A 451 12.27 12.50 14.42
N LEU A 452 12.06 12.66 13.11
CA LEU A 452 10.93 13.42 12.58
C LEU A 452 9.62 12.61 12.60
N PHE A 453 9.65 11.32 12.87
CA PHE A 453 8.46 10.48 12.83
C PHE A 453 8.07 9.98 14.22
N ARG A 454 6.78 9.90 14.44
CA ARG A 454 6.19 9.29 15.64
C ARG A 454 4.93 8.51 15.29
N ARG A 455 4.47 7.70 16.24
CA ARG A 455 3.16 7.06 16.16
C ARG A 455 2.05 8.13 16.15
N PRO A 456 0.99 7.93 15.36
CA PRO A 456 -0.21 8.76 15.48
C PRO A 456 -0.89 8.54 16.84
N ILE A 457 -1.58 9.57 17.30
CA ILE A 457 -2.25 9.57 18.60
C ILE A 457 -3.72 9.90 18.36
N LEU A 458 -4.59 8.97 18.70
CA LEU A 458 -6.03 9.15 18.56
C LEU A 458 -6.49 10.45 19.28
N GLY A 459 -7.25 11.27 18.59
CA GLY A 459 -7.78 12.53 19.10
C GLY A 459 -6.83 13.73 19.01
N LEU A 460 -5.55 13.52 18.70
CA LEU A 460 -4.59 14.58 18.38
C LEU A 460 -4.32 14.64 16.87
N ASP A 461 -4.14 13.51 16.23
CA ASP A 461 -3.87 13.41 14.81
C ASP A 461 -5.17 13.09 14.07
N THR A 462 -5.56 13.95 13.14
CA THR A 462 -6.82 13.82 12.40
C THR A 462 -6.69 13.09 11.08
N THR A 463 -5.46 12.90 10.62
CA THR A 463 -5.14 12.19 9.38
C THR A 463 -3.96 11.28 9.65
N GLY A 464 -4.10 10.03 9.34
CA GLY A 464 -3.01 9.04 9.42
C GLY A 464 -1.90 9.26 8.40
N GLY A 465 -1.73 10.52 7.93
CA GLY A 465 -0.63 10.91 7.08
C GLY A 465 -0.64 10.37 5.66
N GLY A 466 -1.67 9.71 5.17
CA GLY A 466 -1.75 9.15 3.82
C GLY A 466 -0.48 8.42 3.34
N ALA A 467 -0.55 7.49 2.46
CA ALA A 467 0.65 6.91 1.86
C ALA A 467 1.44 8.01 1.13
N GLY A 468 2.71 8.25 1.52
CA GLY A 468 3.60 9.05 0.68
C GLY A 468 3.99 10.43 1.15
N VAL A 469 4.23 10.60 2.43
CA VAL A 469 4.97 11.76 2.97
C VAL A 469 6.36 11.87 2.34
N LEU A 470 7.02 10.73 2.10
CA LEU A 470 8.32 10.62 1.47
C LEU A 470 8.18 10.10 0.03
N ARG A 471 9.22 10.37 -0.76
CA ARG A 471 9.38 9.79 -2.10
C ARG A 471 10.58 8.86 -2.12
N GLY A 472 10.41 7.75 -2.82
CA GLY A 472 11.48 6.79 -3.06
C GLY A 472 12.51 7.27 -4.06
N LEU A 473 13.41 6.38 -4.37
CA LEU A 473 14.50 6.63 -5.31
C LEU A 473 13.97 6.83 -6.73
N PRO A 474 14.47 7.82 -7.48
CA PRO A 474 14.21 7.92 -8.90
C PRO A 474 14.89 6.77 -9.64
N SER A 475 14.39 6.44 -10.81
CA SER A 475 14.96 5.39 -11.66
C SER A 475 15.13 5.87 -13.09
N TRP A 476 16.15 5.33 -13.76
CA TRP A 476 16.35 5.54 -15.18
C TRP A 476 17.05 4.35 -15.83
N SER A 477 16.82 4.13 -17.10
CA SER A 477 17.55 3.13 -17.89
C SER A 477 17.86 3.66 -19.28
N LEU A 478 18.94 3.16 -19.85
CA LEU A 478 19.31 3.36 -21.24
C LEU A 478 19.55 2.01 -21.88
N ASP A 479 18.66 1.63 -22.78
CA ASP A 479 18.79 0.46 -23.62
C ASP A 479 19.14 0.90 -25.04
N ALA A 480 19.80 0.08 -25.80
CA ALA A 480 20.13 0.41 -27.18
C ALA A 480 20.17 -0.82 -28.08
N THR A 481 19.73 -0.63 -29.30
CA THR A 481 19.97 -1.58 -30.39
C THR A 481 20.93 -0.94 -31.39
N VAL A 482 22.01 -1.63 -31.70
CA VAL A 482 22.91 -1.27 -32.79
C VAL A 482 22.70 -2.29 -33.89
N SER A 483 22.42 -1.84 -35.09
CA SER A 483 22.26 -2.72 -36.24
C SER A 483 23.14 -2.29 -37.40
N LYS A 484 23.58 -3.30 -38.16
CA LYS A 484 24.40 -3.14 -39.33
C LYS A 484 23.79 -3.96 -40.47
N GLU A 485 23.27 -3.27 -41.47
CA GLU A 485 22.81 -3.86 -42.70
C GLU A 485 23.97 -3.95 -43.71
N ILE A 486 24.19 -5.11 -44.30
CA ILE A 486 25.16 -5.36 -45.38
C ILE A 486 24.39 -5.91 -46.57
N ARG A 487 24.44 -5.18 -47.68
CA ARG A 487 23.86 -5.61 -48.96
C ARG A 487 24.92 -6.27 -49.81
N ALA A 488 24.75 -7.57 -50.04
CA ALA A 488 25.63 -8.33 -50.93
C ALA A 488 25.23 -8.13 -52.40
N THR A 489 23.92 -8.23 -52.69
CA THR A 489 23.30 -7.94 -54.00
C THR A 489 21.99 -7.18 -53.76
N GLU A 490 21.25 -6.90 -54.86
CA GLU A 490 19.92 -6.28 -54.75
C GLU A 490 18.90 -7.16 -54.01
N ARG A 491 19.11 -8.49 -54.01
CA ARG A 491 18.22 -9.48 -53.40
C ARG A 491 18.78 -10.14 -52.14
N LEU A 492 20.10 -10.12 -51.96
CA LEU A 492 20.76 -10.80 -50.87
C LEU A 492 21.39 -9.79 -49.92
N GLY A 493 21.05 -9.89 -48.67
CA GLY A 493 21.60 -9.04 -47.60
C GLY A 493 21.63 -9.75 -46.25
N ALA A 494 22.34 -9.14 -45.32
CA ALA A 494 22.40 -9.58 -43.94
C ALA A 494 22.30 -8.38 -43.01
N THR A 495 21.57 -8.52 -41.91
CA THR A 495 21.52 -7.52 -40.83
C THR A 495 22.05 -8.16 -39.54
N PHE A 496 23.15 -7.61 -39.04
CA PHE A 496 23.63 -7.88 -37.70
C PHE A 496 22.91 -6.96 -36.70
N ILE A 497 22.50 -7.51 -35.59
CA ILE A 497 21.77 -6.78 -34.54
C ILE A 497 22.46 -7.08 -33.21
N ILE A 498 22.74 -6.03 -32.46
CA ILE A 498 23.20 -6.10 -31.07
C ILE A 498 22.16 -5.38 -30.24
N GLN A 499 21.44 -6.10 -29.38
CA GLN A 499 20.55 -5.51 -28.40
C GLN A 499 21.28 -5.44 -27.07
N ILE A 500 21.27 -4.28 -26.45
CA ILE A 500 21.97 -4.02 -25.19
C ILE A 500 20.94 -3.44 -24.21
N THR A 501 20.62 -4.19 -23.19
CA THR A 501 19.81 -3.70 -22.06
C THR A 501 20.76 -3.14 -21.02
N ASN A 502 20.39 -2.01 -20.43
CA ASN A 502 21.20 -1.28 -19.46
C ASN A 502 22.63 -1.05 -19.96
N VAL A 503 22.75 -0.27 -21.05
CA VAL A 503 24.03 0.02 -21.75
C VAL A 503 25.14 0.44 -20.80
N LEU A 504 24.79 1.27 -19.81
CA LEU A 504 25.76 1.82 -18.85
C LEU A 504 26.01 0.91 -17.65
N ASN A 505 25.37 -0.27 -17.60
CA ASN A 505 25.40 -1.17 -16.45
C ASN A 505 25.08 -0.43 -15.15
N HIS A 506 24.07 0.43 -15.21
CA HIS A 506 23.65 1.26 -14.10
C HIS A 506 23.05 0.40 -13.00
N PHE A 507 23.47 0.65 -11.75
CA PHE A 507 22.92 0.03 -10.57
C PHE A 507 21.70 0.84 -10.11
N GLN A 508 20.55 0.18 -10.00
CA GLN A 508 19.33 0.78 -9.48
C GLN A 508 19.02 0.19 -8.10
N PRO A 509 19.22 0.93 -7.02
CA PRO A 509 18.87 0.46 -5.69
C PRO A 509 17.34 0.32 -5.54
N ALA A 510 16.90 -0.67 -4.76
CA ALA A 510 15.51 -0.80 -4.36
C ALA A 510 15.13 0.22 -3.29
N ASN A 511 13.85 0.57 -3.20
CA ASN A 511 13.36 1.39 -2.12
C ASN A 511 13.42 0.61 -0.80
N PRO A 512 13.89 1.22 0.29
CA PRO A 512 13.88 0.59 1.60
C PRO A 512 12.46 0.53 2.18
N THR A 513 12.23 -0.45 3.05
CA THR A 513 11.05 -0.45 3.92
C THR A 513 11.29 0.52 5.08
N LEU A 514 10.34 1.40 5.34
CA LEU A 514 10.38 2.35 6.43
C LEU A 514 9.41 1.95 7.53
N ASN A 515 9.94 1.62 8.70
CA ASN A 515 9.15 1.25 9.87
C ASN A 515 9.75 1.88 11.12
N ILE A 516 8.96 2.66 11.87
CA ILE A 516 9.44 3.34 13.08
C ILE A 516 9.73 2.38 14.23
N ASP A 517 9.17 1.17 14.22
CA ASP A 517 9.43 0.16 15.24
C ASP A 517 10.67 -0.69 14.93
N SER A 518 11.33 -0.43 13.82
CA SER A 518 12.56 -1.09 13.40
C SER A 518 13.66 -0.06 13.07
N PRO A 519 14.10 0.74 14.05
CA PRO A 519 15.03 1.84 13.79
C PRO A 519 16.34 1.37 13.15
N GLN A 520 16.82 0.17 13.46
CA GLN A 520 18.08 -0.35 12.92
C GLN A 520 18.05 -0.54 11.39
N THR A 521 16.86 -0.80 10.81
CA THR A 521 16.67 -0.97 9.37
C THR A 521 16.22 0.31 8.67
N TRP A 522 16.08 1.42 9.41
CA TRP A 522 15.52 2.65 8.90
C TRP A 522 16.29 3.20 7.69
N GLY A 523 15.62 3.23 6.54
CA GLY A 523 16.19 3.71 5.29
C GLY A 523 17.27 2.83 4.66
N VAL A 524 17.62 1.68 5.25
CA VAL A 524 18.69 0.80 4.79
C VAL A 524 18.28 0.17 3.45
N ILE A 525 19.14 0.33 2.45
CA ILE A 525 18.98 -0.25 1.12
C ILE A 525 19.73 -1.57 1.10
N THR A 526 19.02 -2.69 1.04
CA THR A 526 19.61 -4.04 1.05
C THR A 526 19.70 -4.66 -0.33
N ASP A 527 18.85 -4.22 -1.25
CA ASP A 527 18.62 -4.89 -2.50
C ASP A 527 18.73 -3.96 -3.70
N GLN A 528 19.01 -4.57 -4.84
CA GLN A 528 18.82 -3.95 -6.13
C GLN A 528 17.37 -4.15 -6.57
N SER A 529 16.82 -3.17 -7.26
CA SER A 529 15.50 -3.31 -7.90
C SER A 529 15.56 -4.40 -8.98
N THR A 530 14.81 -5.48 -8.79
CA THR A 530 14.72 -6.62 -9.69
C THR A 530 13.32 -6.79 -10.28
N ILE A 531 13.18 -7.61 -11.32
CA ILE A 531 11.87 -7.91 -11.95
C ILE A 531 10.84 -8.39 -10.93
N GLY A 532 11.24 -9.10 -9.89
CA GLY A 532 10.37 -9.54 -8.80
C GLY A 532 9.80 -8.39 -7.97
N ALA A 533 10.44 -7.22 -7.95
CA ALA A 533 9.94 -6.05 -7.24
C ALA A 533 8.75 -5.38 -7.95
N LEU A 534 8.49 -5.71 -9.22
CA LEU A 534 7.29 -5.28 -9.94
C LEU A 534 6.02 -6.03 -9.53
N SER A 535 6.14 -7.16 -8.85
CA SER A 535 4.99 -7.94 -8.37
C SER A 535 4.28 -7.31 -7.17
N GLY A 536 4.76 -6.19 -6.66
CA GLY A 536 4.16 -5.43 -5.56
C GLY A 536 2.95 -4.57 -5.95
N ILE A 537 2.09 -5.07 -6.83
CA ILE A 537 0.75 -4.48 -7.02
C ILE A 537 -0.13 -4.91 -5.84
N GLY A 538 0.26 -4.66 -4.65
CA GLY A 538 -0.51 -5.09 -3.48
C GLY A 538 0.18 -4.90 -2.16
N GLY A 539 1.26 -4.17 -2.11
CA GLY A 539 1.89 -3.93 -0.83
C GLY A 539 3.29 -3.35 -0.94
N THR A 540 3.49 -2.25 -0.32
CA THR A 540 4.71 -1.75 0.32
C THR A 540 5.96 -1.46 -0.52
N ALA A 541 6.12 -1.94 -1.72
CA ALA A 541 7.25 -1.56 -2.56
C ALA A 541 6.76 -0.65 -3.69
N GLY A 542 6.81 0.64 -3.49
CA GLY A 542 6.57 1.62 -4.56
C GLY A 542 7.38 1.24 -5.79
N GLY A 543 6.67 1.02 -6.91
CA GLY A 543 7.20 0.47 -8.12
C GLY A 543 8.41 1.21 -8.68
N VAL A 544 9.59 0.79 -8.25
CA VAL A 544 10.82 1.10 -8.98
C VAL A 544 10.90 0.08 -10.11
N PRO A 545 10.99 0.52 -11.38
CA PRO A 545 11.19 -0.41 -12.48
C PRO A 545 12.42 -1.26 -12.23
N ALA A 546 12.28 -2.55 -12.47
CA ALA A 546 13.41 -3.45 -12.39
C ALA A 546 14.43 -3.09 -13.47
N ILE A 547 15.65 -2.87 -13.05
CA ILE A 547 16.77 -2.69 -13.98
C ILE A 547 17.72 -3.86 -13.80
N ASN A 548 17.75 -4.72 -14.81
CA ASN A 548 18.66 -5.84 -14.82
C ASN A 548 20.11 -5.38 -15.05
N PRO A 549 21.11 -6.15 -14.62
CA PRO A 549 22.48 -5.96 -15.09
C PRO A 549 22.53 -5.92 -16.62
N ARG A 550 23.56 -5.28 -17.17
CA ARG A 550 23.72 -5.19 -18.61
C ARG A 550 23.68 -6.58 -19.26
N GLN A 551 22.78 -6.72 -20.22
CA GLN A 551 22.64 -7.91 -21.03
C GLN A 551 22.87 -7.56 -22.49
N MET A 552 23.47 -8.47 -23.23
CA MET A 552 23.71 -8.30 -24.66
C MET A 552 23.19 -9.52 -25.41
N GLU A 553 22.43 -9.26 -26.45
CA GLU A 553 21.92 -10.27 -27.36
C GLU A 553 22.43 -9.98 -28.78
N PHE A 554 22.89 -10.99 -29.47
CA PHE A 554 23.42 -10.90 -30.82
C PHE A 554 22.50 -11.63 -31.76
N GLY A 555 22.05 -10.96 -32.81
CA GLY A 555 21.18 -11.49 -33.83
C GLY A 555 21.79 -11.36 -35.23
N LEU A 556 21.51 -12.32 -36.09
CA LEU A 556 21.80 -12.28 -37.50
C LEU A 556 20.53 -12.58 -38.29
N ARG A 557 20.15 -11.68 -39.18
CA ARG A 557 19.01 -11.85 -40.06
C ARG A 557 19.50 -11.85 -41.50
N LEU A 558 19.21 -12.88 -42.23
CA LEU A 558 19.48 -12.98 -43.68
C LEU A 558 18.23 -12.56 -44.46
N HIS A 559 18.44 -11.81 -45.52
CA HIS A 559 17.41 -11.38 -46.46
C HIS A 559 17.76 -11.96 -47.85
N PHE A 560 16.81 -12.61 -48.51
CA PHE A 560 16.96 -13.20 -49.85
C PHE A 560 15.66 -13.09 -50.64
#